data_5c06e710f5431fc068eabe6b68716234
#
_entry.id   5c06e710f5431fc068eabe6b68716234
#
_cell.length_a   1.000
_cell.length_b   1.000
_cell.length_c   1.000
_cell.angle_alpha   90.00
_cell.angle_beta   90.00
_cell.angle_gamma   90.00
#
_symmetry.space_group_name_H-M   'P 1'
#
loop_
_entity.id
_entity.type
_entity.pdbx_description
1 polymer ?
#
loop_
_entity_poly.entity_id
_entity_poly.type
_entity_poly.pdbx_seq_one_letter_code
_entity_poly.pdbx_strand_id
1 'polypeptide(L)'
;MINEYIGIANYYDNLLTSGYFDFDALSNTLYNLLGARRKVLDIGVGTGLLTEKMLSLANYNIVGVDFSPRMLEIAKNRLANLNVRLICQDITEFETEEKFEAIVSTGGVICILEEDGEYRISSHIIDPEKNQQLLAKLHSQLDEGGLLALGIQGGHTNYKKEIKDEIFYEHKIKKEGNYLDKWYVFSQANGEILSEQFCRFYFFDGGKTTQALIDAGFNQGYQIIDNKFLVSYK
;
A
#
# COMPACT_ATOMS: atom_id res chain seq x y z
N MET A 1 0.11 -4.75 -18.84
CA MET A 1 -0.96 -3.99 -18.14
C MET A 1 -0.34 -2.88 -17.33
N ILE A 2 -1.09 -1.84 -16.98
CA ILE A 2 -0.64 -0.74 -16.11
C ILE A 2 -0.54 -1.29 -14.68
N ASN A 3 0.47 -0.87 -13.91
CA ASN A 3 0.66 -1.20 -12.49
C ASN A 3 1.05 -2.65 -12.12
N GLU A 4 1.58 -3.46 -13.03
CA GLU A 4 1.88 -4.89 -12.74
C GLU A 4 3.13 -5.14 -11.88
N TYR A 5 4.05 -4.20 -11.78
CA TYR A 5 5.30 -4.29 -11.00
C TYR A 5 6.23 -5.47 -11.36
N ILE A 6 5.97 -6.17 -12.47
CA ILE A 6 6.73 -7.36 -12.87
C ILE A 6 8.20 -7.01 -13.17
N GLY A 7 8.41 -5.92 -13.91
CA GLY A 7 9.75 -5.51 -14.35
C GLY A 7 10.66 -5.09 -13.19
N ILE A 8 10.11 -4.49 -12.15
CA ILE A 8 10.88 -3.91 -11.05
C ILE A 8 10.91 -4.75 -9.78
N ALA A 9 10.22 -5.88 -9.73
CA ALA A 9 10.11 -6.69 -8.52
C ALA A 9 11.48 -7.06 -7.91
N ASN A 10 12.49 -7.32 -8.74
CA ASN A 10 13.84 -7.65 -8.28
C ASN A 10 14.58 -6.48 -7.62
N TYR A 11 14.20 -5.24 -7.92
CA TYR A 11 14.81 -4.02 -7.39
C TYR A 11 13.94 -3.33 -6.33
N TYR A 12 12.69 -3.80 -6.19
CA TYR A 12 11.68 -3.13 -5.39
C TYR A 12 12.04 -3.09 -3.90
N ASP A 13 12.51 -4.20 -3.35
CA ASP A 13 12.98 -4.26 -1.96
C ASP A 13 14.17 -3.34 -1.70
N ASN A 14 15.14 -3.28 -2.64
CA ASN A 14 16.27 -2.36 -2.53
C ASN A 14 15.80 -0.89 -2.50
N LEU A 15 14.79 -0.54 -3.31
CA LEU A 15 14.18 0.78 -3.25
C LEU A 15 13.52 1.03 -1.91
N LEU A 16 12.64 0.13 -1.47
CA LEU A 16 11.84 0.31 -0.26
C LEU A 16 12.71 0.41 0.99
N THR A 17 13.78 -0.39 1.08
CA THR A 17 14.71 -0.41 2.22
C THR A 17 15.79 0.67 2.16
N SER A 18 15.93 1.41 1.05
CA SER A 18 16.88 2.52 0.91
C SER A 18 16.43 3.83 1.57
N GLY A 19 15.52 3.76 2.55
CA GLY A 19 14.91 4.92 3.22
C GLY A 19 13.68 5.46 2.49
N TYR A 20 13.05 4.66 1.62
CA TYR A 20 11.75 4.99 1.05
C TYR A 20 10.64 4.81 2.10
N PHE A 21 10.71 3.69 2.85
CA PHE A 21 9.90 3.44 4.03
C PHE A 21 10.78 3.07 5.23
N ASP A 22 10.37 3.51 6.41
CA ASP A 22 10.84 3.00 7.70
C ASP A 22 9.88 1.91 8.18
N PHE A 23 10.15 0.66 7.76
CA PHE A 23 9.28 -0.47 8.10
C PHE A 23 9.25 -0.78 9.60
N ASP A 24 10.31 -0.49 10.34
CA ASP A 24 10.33 -0.66 11.79
C ASP A 24 9.39 0.35 12.45
N ALA A 25 9.44 1.61 12.04
CA ALA A 25 8.50 2.62 12.53
C ALA A 25 7.04 2.32 12.11
N LEU A 26 6.80 1.89 10.86
CA LEU A 26 5.47 1.52 10.37
C LEU A 26 4.89 0.34 11.15
N SER A 27 5.66 -0.74 11.32
CA SER A 27 5.22 -1.94 12.03
C SER A 27 4.97 -1.67 13.52
N ASN A 28 5.79 -0.85 14.18
CA ASN A 28 5.58 -0.44 15.58
C ASN A 28 4.31 0.41 15.74
N THR A 29 4.05 1.35 14.82
CA THR A 29 2.80 2.13 14.84
C THR A 29 1.60 1.22 14.63
N LEU A 30 1.65 0.27 13.69
CA LEU A 30 0.57 -0.72 13.50
C LEU A 30 0.39 -1.62 14.72
N TYR A 31 1.45 -2.09 15.34
CA TYR A 31 1.38 -2.90 16.56
C TYR A 31 0.59 -2.20 17.67
N ASN A 32 0.90 -0.92 17.92
CA ASN A 32 0.19 -0.11 18.91
C ASN A 32 -1.27 0.14 18.51
N LEU A 33 -1.52 0.45 17.23
CA LEU A 33 -2.85 0.72 16.69
C LEU A 33 -3.75 -0.52 16.72
N LEU A 34 -3.22 -1.68 16.36
CA LEU A 34 -3.95 -2.93 16.31
C LEU A 34 -4.31 -3.43 17.72
N GLY A 35 -3.47 -3.19 18.73
CA GLY A 35 -3.73 -3.59 20.10
C GLY A 35 -3.98 -5.10 20.22
N ALA A 36 -5.19 -5.48 20.62
CA ALA A 36 -5.60 -6.89 20.76
C ALA A 36 -6.04 -7.55 19.43
N ARG A 37 -6.20 -6.81 18.35
CA ARG A 37 -6.63 -7.32 17.04
C ARG A 37 -5.58 -8.25 16.47
N ARG A 38 -6.01 -9.38 15.92
CA ARG A 38 -5.09 -10.40 15.38
C ARG A 38 -5.40 -10.82 13.95
N LYS A 39 -6.65 -10.69 13.50
CA LYS A 39 -7.06 -11.09 12.15
C LYS A 39 -6.98 -9.91 11.21
N VAL A 40 -5.99 -9.92 10.33
CA VAL A 40 -5.62 -8.78 9.48
C VAL A 40 -5.69 -9.15 8.01
N LEU A 41 -6.29 -8.29 7.20
CA LEU A 41 -6.18 -8.32 5.74
C LEU A 41 -5.15 -7.26 5.31
N ASP A 42 -4.09 -7.68 4.64
CA ASP A 42 -3.06 -6.82 4.04
C ASP A 42 -3.31 -6.74 2.53
N ILE A 43 -3.78 -5.59 2.05
CA ILE A 43 -4.11 -5.37 0.63
C ILE A 43 -2.96 -4.69 -0.11
N GLY A 44 -2.48 -5.37 -1.17
CA GLY A 44 -1.24 -5.01 -1.84
C GLY A 44 -0.03 -5.40 -0.99
N VAL A 45 -0.02 -6.64 -0.48
CA VAL A 45 1.05 -7.16 0.40
C VAL A 45 2.44 -7.10 -0.23
N GLY A 46 2.53 -7.01 -1.56
CA GLY A 46 3.77 -6.90 -2.32
C GLY A 46 4.74 -8.04 -2.03
N THR A 47 5.98 -7.68 -1.68
CA THR A 47 7.05 -8.62 -1.32
C THR A 47 6.99 -9.10 0.13
N GLY A 48 6.00 -8.63 0.92
CA GLY A 48 5.78 -9.06 2.31
C GLY A 48 6.68 -8.39 3.35
N LEU A 49 7.41 -7.30 3.02
CA LEU A 49 8.32 -6.62 3.96
C LEU A 49 7.62 -6.13 5.23
N LEU A 50 6.48 -5.45 5.10
CA LEU A 50 5.74 -4.96 6.27
C LEU A 50 5.15 -6.13 7.06
N THR A 51 4.57 -7.10 6.37
CA THR A 51 3.98 -8.31 6.96
C THR A 51 5.00 -9.07 7.81
N GLU A 52 6.23 -9.26 7.31
CA GLU A 52 7.33 -9.88 8.06
C GLU A 52 7.63 -9.12 9.36
N LYS A 53 7.74 -7.79 9.29
CA LYS A 53 7.98 -6.94 10.45
C LYS A 53 6.83 -6.98 11.46
N MET A 54 5.59 -6.95 11.01
CA MET A 54 4.43 -7.08 11.88
C MET A 54 4.46 -8.41 12.65
N LEU A 55 4.74 -9.51 11.96
CA LEU A 55 4.79 -10.85 12.57
C LEU A 55 5.97 -11.05 13.54
N SER A 56 7.02 -10.24 13.43
CA SER A 56 8.10 -10.21 14.42
C SER A 56 7.67 -9.57 15.76
N LEU A 57 6.61 -8.75 15.75
CA LEU A 57 6.11 -8.03 16.94
C LEU A 57 4.98 -8.78 17.65
N ALA A 58 4.13 -9.51 16.93
CA ALA A 58 3.02 -10.27 17.51
C ALA A 58 2.53 -11.39 16.58
N ASN A 59 1.81 -12.36 17.15
CA ASN A 59 1.15 -13.40 16.39
C ASN A 59 -0.12 -12.86 15.73
N TYR A 60 0.00 -12.43 14.48
CA TYR A 60 -1.14 -12.09 13.64
C TYR A 60 -1.53 -13.28 12.75
N ASN A 61 -2.81 -13.36 12.41
CA ASN A 61 -3.33 -14.22 11.35
C ASN A 61 -3.56 -13.30 10.12
N ILE A 62 -2.62 -13.30 9.19
CA ILE A 62 -2.64 -12.38 8.06
C ILE A 62 -3.09 -13.07 6.79
N VAL A 63 -4.05 -12.45 6.11
CA VAL A 63 -4.37 -12.73 4.71
C VAL A 63 -3.77 -11.61 3.89
N GLY A 64 -2.77 -11.92 3.05
CA GLY A 64 -2.15 -10.97 2.12
C GLY A 64 -2.70 -11.16 0.72
N VAL A 65 -3.24 -10.10 0.13
CA VAL A 65 -3.74 -10.10 -1.25
C VAL A 65 -2.87 -9.20 -2.11
N ASP A 66 -2.41 -9.71 -3.24
CA ASP A 66 -1.72 -8.93 -4.27
C ASP A 66 -2.04 -9.49 -5.64
N PHE A 67 -2.14 -8.64 -6.66
CA PHE A 67 -2.44 -9.11 -8.01
C PHE A 67 -1.19 -9.51 -8.80
N SER A 68 0.02 -9.14 -8.33
CA SER A 68 1.29 -9.42 -8.98
C SER A 68 1.86 -10.78 -8.57
N PRO A 69 1.86 -11.80 -9.46
CA PRO A 69 2.43 -13.12 -9.14
C PRO A 69 3.91 -13.02 -8.76
N ARG A 70 4.66 -12.08 -9.36
CA ARG A 70 6.09 -11.92 -9.12
C ARG A 70 6.36 -11.36 -7.72
N MET A 71 5.57 -10.39 -7.26
CA MET A 71 5.65 -9.90 -5.89
C MET A 71 5.35 -11.00 -4.89
N LEU A 72 4.29 -11.77 -5.13
CA LEU A 72 3.90 -12.89 -4.26
C LEU A 72 4.90 -14.05 -4.25
N GLU A 73 5.66 -14.28 -5.32
CA GLU A 73 6.76 -15.25 -5.31
C GLU A 73 7.84 -14.85 -4.28
N ILE A 74 8.21 -13.58 -4.24
CA ILE A 74 9.15 -13.03 -3.25
C ILE A 74 8.55 -13.13 -1.84
N ALA A 75 7.28 -12.72 -1.68
CA ALA A 75 6.58 -12.80 -0.40
C ALA A 75 6.50 -14.25 0.13
N LYS A 76 6.19 -15.23 -0.71
CA LYS A 76 6.16 -16.65 -0.33
C LYS A 76 7.49 -17.13 0.23
N ASN A 77 8.60 -16.74 -0.39
CA ASN A 77 9.93 -17.10 0.11
C ASN A 77 10.24 -16.41 1.46
N ARG A 78 9.92 -15.11 1.59
CA ARG A 78 10.13 -14.34 2.81
C ARG A 78 9.31 -14.86 3.98
N LEU A 79 8.05 -15.19 3.73
CA LEU A 79 7.06 -15.52 4.76
C LEU A 79 6.85 -17.04 4.93
N ALA A 80 7.73 -17.88 4.35
CA ALA A 80 7.54 -19.33 4.24
C ALA A 80 7.28 -20.06 5.57
N ASN A 81 7.81 -19.53 6.68
CA ASN A 81 7.67 -20.14 8.02
C ASN A 81 6.74 -19.34 8.94
N LEU A 82 5.96 -18.42 8.39
CA LEU A 82 5.08 -17.52 9.13
C LEU A 82 3.62 -17.83 8.83
N ASN A 83 2.74 -17.48 9.77
CA ASN A 83 1.28 -17.72 9.62
C ASN A 83 0.64 -16.67 8.70
N VAL A 84 0.87 -16.82 7.39
CA VAL A 84 0.32 -15.92 6.34
C VAL A 84 -0.30 -16.73 5.22
N ARG A 85 -1.51 -16.37 4.85
CA ARG A 85 -2.17 -16.88 3.64
C ARG A 85 -2.03 -15.83 2.53
N LEU A 86 -1.30 -16.16 1.46
CA LEU A 86 -1.10 -15.29 0.31
C LEU A 86 -2.06 -15.67 -0.83
N ILE A 87 -2.74 -14.67 -1.39
CA ILE A 87 -3.74 -14.80 -2.44
C ILE A 87 -3.34 -13.91 -3.62
N CYS A 88 -3.20 -14.54 -4.80
CA CYS A 88 -2.93 -13.83 -6.05
C CYS A 88 -4.25 -13.45 -6.73
N GLN A 89 -4.72 -12.22 -6.49
CA GLN A 89 -5.99 -11.74 -7.02
C GLN A 89 -6.04 -10.21 -7.04
N ASP A 90 -6.77 -9.63 -7.99
CA ASP A 90 -7.16 -8.22 -7.94
C ASP A 90 -8.10 -8.01 -6.75
N ILE A 91 -7.81 -7.02 -5.91
CA ILE A 91 -8.62 -6.74 -4.72
C ILE A 91 -10.06 -6.33 -5.07
N THR A 92 -10.27 -5.76 -6.24
CA THR A 92 -11.62 -5.40 -6.71
C THR A 92 -12.47 -6.65 -6.97
N GLU A 93 -11.84 -7.78 -7.28
CA GLU A 93 -12.48 -9.07 -7.54
C GLU A 93 -12.39 -10.03 -6.33
N PHE A 94 -11.60 -9.68 -5.31
CA PHE A 94 -11.42 -10.53 -4.13
C PHE A 94 -12.70 -10.60 -3.32
N GLU A 95 -13.30 -11.78 -3.25
CA GLU A 95 -14.50 -12.06 -2.47
C GLU A 95 -14.19 -13.04 -1.32
N THR A 96 -14.73 -12.75 -0.14
CA THR A 96 -14.60 -13.61 1.02
C THR A 96 -15.77 -13.39 1.99
N GLU A 97 -16.19 -14.48 2.65
CA GLU A 97 -17.13 -14.41 3.77
C GLU A 97 -16.43 -14.11 5.10
N GLU A 98 -15.08 -14.17 5.10
CA GLU A 98 -14.30 -13.85 6.26
C GLU A 98 -14.41 -12.36 6.61
N LYS A 99 -14.47 -12.08 7.90
CA LYS A 99 -14.32 -10.74 8.45
C LYS A 99 -12.96 -10.56 9.07
N PHE A 100 -12.50 -9.33 9.10
CA PHE A 100 -11.18 -8.94 9.61
C PHE A 100 -11.33 -7.89 10.71
N GLU A 101 -10.50 -8.00 11.74
CA GLU A 101 -10.43 -6.99 12.80
C GLU A 101 -9.70 -5.73 12.35
N ALA A 102 -8.85 -5.87 11.32
CA ALA A 102 -8.18 -4.75 10.67
C ALA A 102 -7.90 -5.04 9.19
N ILE A 103 -7.96 -3.99 8.38
CA ILE A 103 -7.47 -3.99 6.99
C ILE A 103 -6.37 -2.96 6.89
N VAL A 104 -5.23 -3.35 6.30
CA VAL A 104 -4.03 -2.51 6.16
C VAL A 104 -3.66 -2.38 4.69
N SER A 105 -3.24 -1.19 4.27
CA SER A 105 -2.62 -0.95 2.97
C SER A 105 -1.52 0.11 3.08
N THR A 106 -0.27 -0.25 2.79
CA THR A 106 0.90 0.63 2.94
C THR A 106 1.61 0.85 1.61
N GLY A 107 1.06 1.65 0.73
CA GLY A 107 1.63 1.86 -0.60
C GLY A 107 1.31 0.75 -1.60
N GLY A 108 0.39 -0.14 -1.23
CA GLY A 108 -0.19 -1.14 -2.12
C GLY A 108 -1.27 -0.54 -3.02
N VAL A 109 -2.45 -1.17 -3.04
CA VAL A 109 -3.55 -0.79 -3.95
C VAL A 109 -4.06 0.62 -3.69
N ILE A 110 -4.19 0.99 -2.41
CA ILE A 110 -4.71 2.27 -1.94
C ILE A 110 -3.86 2.77 -0.77
N CYS A 111 -3.51 4.03 -0.77
CA CYS A 111 -2.74 4.69 0.29
C CYS A 111 -3.14 6.16 0.40
N ILE A 112 -2.51 6.88 1.29
CA ILE A 112 -2.71 8.32 1.44
C ILE A 112 -1.48 9.05 0.91
N LEU A 113 -1.71 10.07 0.12
CA LEU A 113 -0.71 11.07 -0.24
C LEU A 113 -0.93 12.32 0.60
N GLU A 114 0.10 12.73 1.34
CA GLU A 114 0.13 14.00 2.04
C GLU A 114 0.86 15.03 1.17
N GLU A 115 0.16 16.12 0.81
CA GLU A 115 0.74 17.29 0.11
C GLU A 115 0.18 18.56 0.74
N ASP A 116 1.05 19.45 1.16
CA ASP A 116 0.70 20.78 1.73
C ASP A 116 -0.29 20.71 2.91
N GLY A 117 -0.21 19.65 3.71
CA GLY A 117 -1.12 19.41 4.85
C GLY A 117 -2.47 18.80 4.48
N GLU A 118 -2.70 18.49 3.21
CA GLU A 118 -3.88 17.76 2.75
C GLU A 118 -3.59 16.26 2.62
N TYR A 119 -4.54 15.44 3.08
CA TYR A 119 -4.49 13.98 2.99
C TYR A 119 -5.44 13.49 1.91
N ARG A 120 -4.91 12.96 0.82
CA ARG A 120 -5.68 12.48 -0.33
C ARG A 120 -5.55 10.98 -0.49
N ILE A 121 -6.66 10.29 -0.70
CA ILE A 121 -6.62 8.89 -1.11
C ILE A 121 -5.97 8.81 -2.50
N SER A 122 -4.91 8.00 -2.59
CA SER A 122 -4.22 7.64 -3.82
C SER A 122 -4.43 6.16 -4.10
N SER A 123 -4.81 5.81 -5.31
CA SER A 123 -5.16 4.44 -5.69
C SER A 123 -4.52 4.02 -7.00
N HIS A 124 -4.12 2.75 -7.08
CA HIS A 124 -3.73 2.09 -8.33
C HIS A 124 -4.93 1.77 -9.24
N ILE A 125 -6.13 1.84 -8.70
CA ILE A 125 -7.37 1.70 -9.47
C ILE A 125 -7.68 3.05 -10.09
N ILE A 126 -7.62 3.14 -11.42
CA ILE A 126 -7.77 4.41 -12.14
C ILE A 126 -9.24 4.82 -12.35
N ASP A 127 -10.18 3.94 -12.04
CA ASP A 127 -11.63 4.17 -12.15
C ASP A 127 -12.19 4.70 -10.81
N PRO A 128 -12.77 5.92 -10.77
CA PRO A 128 -13.31 6.51 -9.55
C PRO A 128 -14.45 5.70 -8.91
N GLU A 129 -15.33 5.12 -9.73
CA GLU A 129 -16.49 4.35 -9.23
C GLU A 129 -16.01 3.05 -8.59
N LYS A 130 -15.05 2.36 -9.20
CA LYS A 130 -14.43 1.16 -8.62
C LYS A 130 -13.71 1.45 -7.31
N ASN A 131 -13.11 2.62 -7.17
CA ASN A 131 -12.49 3.04 -5.91
C ASN A 131 -13.53 3.19 -4.80
N GLN A 132 -14.68 3.81 -5.08
CA GLN A 132 -15.75 3.94 -4.09
C GLN A 132 -16.35 2.57 -3.74
N GLN A 133 -16.53 1.69 -4.73
CA GLN A 133 -16.98 0.31 -4.50
C GLN A 133 -15.96 -0.48 -3.65
N LEU A 134 -14.64 -0.29 -3.90
CA LEU A 134 -13.61 -0.91 -3.07
C LEU A 134 -13.71 -0.46 -1.62
N LEU A 135 -13.82 0.85 -1.35
CA LEU A 135 -13.94 1.36 0.03
C LEU A 135 -15.15 0.76 0.75
N ALA A 136 -16.32 0.69 0.10
CA ALA A 136 -17.51 0.06 0.65
C ALA A 136 -17.32 -1.45 0.88
N LYS A 137 -16.64 -2.14 -0.03
CA LYS A 137 -16.27 -3.55 0.11
C LYS A 137 -15.34 -3.77 1.31
N LEU A 138 -14.29 -2.97 1.46
CA LEU A 138 -13.39 -3.04 2.61
C LEU A 138 -14.14 -2.82 3.93
N HIS A 139 -15.02 -1.81 3.98
CA HIS A 139 -15.89 -1.61 5.14
C HIS A 139 -16.73 -2.85 5.43
N SER A 140 -17.33 -3.47 4.40
CA SER A 140 -18.17 -4.66 4.57
C SER A 140 -17.38 -5.87 5.12
N GLN A 141 -16.09 -5.98 4.79
CA GLN A 141 -15.19 -7.07 5.23
C GLN A 141 -14.63 -6.88 6.64
N LEU A 142 -14.80 -5.69 7.25
CA LEU A 142 -14.42 -5.47 8.63
C LEU A 142 -15.46 -6.04 9.61
N ASP A 143 -14.98 -6.53 10.74
CA ASP A 143 -15.79 -6.77 11.93
C ASP A 143 -16.33 -5.45 12.51
N GLU A 144 -17.38 -5.50 13.33
CA GLU A 144 -17.85 -4.34 14.08
C GLU A 144 -16.73 -3.82 15.02
N GLY A 145 -16.45 -2.51 14.92
CA GLY A 145 -15.31 -1.88 15.60
C GLY A 145 -13.94 -2.21 14.98
N GLY A 146 -13.94 -2.84 13.82
CA GLY A 146 -12.73 -3.05 13.02
C GLY A 146 -12.21 -1.75 12.41
N LEU A 147 -10.96 -1.74 11.97
CA LEU A 147 -10.31 -0.54 11.42
C LEU A 147 -9.72 -0.75 10.03
N LEU A 148 -9.75 0.30 9.23
CA LEU A 148 -8.97 0.46 8.01
C LEU A 148 -7.78 1.37 8.29
N ALA A 149 -6.55 0.90 8.02
CA ALA A 149 -5.32 1.66 8.16
C ALA A 149 -4.66 1.86 6.79
N LEU A 150 -4.63 3.08 6.30
CA LEU A 150 -3.99 3.45 5.03
C LEU A 150 -2.67 4.17 5.31
N GLY A 151 -1.57 3.64 4.80
CA GLY A 151 -0.24 4.21 4.95
C GLY A 151 -0.14 5.57 4.28
N ILE A 152 0.50 6.53 4.96
CA ILE A 152 0.72 7.89 4.46
C ILE A 152 2.08 7.93 3.76
N GLN A 153 2.09 8.50 2.57
CA GLN A 153 3.28 8.82 1.80
C GLN A 153 3.38 10.34 1.64
N GLY A 154 4.59 10.86 1.65
CA GLY A 154 4.85 12.26 1.31
C GLY A 154 4.61 12.55 -0.17
N GLY A 155 4.53 13.83 -0.51
CA GLY A 155 4.33 14.30 -1.88
C GLY A 155 5.39 13.75 -2.84
N HIS A 156 4.94 13.35 -4.02
CA HIS A 156 5.82 12.84 -5.05
C HIS A 156 6.49 13.97 -5.83
N THR A 157 7.82 13.92 -5.92
CA THR A 157 8.64 14.84 -6.73
C THR A 157 9.58 14.05 -7.63
N ASN A 158 10.08 14.68 -8.69
CA ASN A 158 11.12 14.08 -9.53
C ASN A 158 12.45 14.05 -8.77
N TYR A 159 13.09 12.90 -8.70
CA TYR A 159 14.44 12.77 -8.13
C TYR A 159 15.17 11.55 -8.69
N LYS A 160 16.49 11.56 -8.55
CA LYS A 160 17.36 10.40 -8.80
C LYS A 160 18.28 10.22 -7.61
N LYS A 161 18.41 8.99 -7.11
CA LYS A 161 19.34 8.64 -6.02
C LYS A 161 19.94 7.26 -6.23
N GLU A 162 21.11 7.04 -5.68
CA GLU A 162 21.65 5.71 -5.49
C GLU A 162 20.88 5.01 -4.36
N ILE A 163 20.55 3.74 -4.57
CA ILE A 163 19.79 2.96 -3.57
C ILE A 163 20.65 1.87 -2.93
N LYS A 164 21.33 1.03 -3.72
CA LYS A 164 22.19 -0.04 -3.24
C LYS A 164 23.07 -0.56 -4.39
N ASP A 165 24.31 -0.96 -4.10
CA ASP A 165 25.19 -1.67 -5.02
C ASP A 165 25.36 -0.95 -6.38
N GLU A 166 25.57 0.39 -6.35
CA GLU A 166 25.71 1.25 -7.54
C GLU A 166 24.45 1.27 -8.45
N ILE A 167 23.31 0.83 -7.93
CA ILE A 167 22.02 0.93 -8.63
C ILE A 167 21.40 2.28 -8.29
N PHE A 168 21.01 3.01 -9.34
CA PHE A 168 20.32 4.28 -9.25
C PHE A 168 18.83 4.08 -9.50
N TYR A 169 18.04 4.68 -8.64
CA TYR A 169 16.60 4.80 -8.81
C TYR A 169 16.26 6.23 -9.24
N GLU A 170 15.56 6.37 -10.36
CA GLU A 170 15.01 7.64 -10.82
C GLU A 170 13.48 7.59 -10.74
N HIS A 171 12.92 8.58 -10.08
CA HIS A 171 11.50 8.76 -9.89
C HIS A 171 11.04 9.92 -10.77
N LYS A 172 10.29 9.60 -11.83
CA LYS A 172 9.69 10.59 -12.72
C LYS A 172 8.20 10.60 -12.54
N ILE A 173 7.60 11.79 -12.48
CA ILE A 173 6.17 11.97 -12.34
C ILE A 173 5.62 13.00 -13.31
N LYS A 174 4.37 12.83 -13.69
CA LYS A 174 3.53 13.82 -14.39
C LYS A 174 2.15 13.83 -13.75
N LYS A 175 1.69 14.99 -13.29
CA LYS A 175 0.34 15.17 -12.76
C LYS A 175 -0.57 15.72 -13.87
N GLU A 176 -1.79 15.16 -13.98
CA GLU A 176 -2.82 15.60 -14.92
C GLU A 176 -4.21 15.41 -14.31
N GLY A 177 -4.81 16.50 -13.84
CA GLY A 177 -6.07 16.43 -13.08
C GLY A 177 -5.93 15.53 -11.85
N ASN A 178 -6.81 14.55 -11.76
CA ASN A 178 -6.82 13.57 -10.66
C ASN A 178 -5.91 12.36 -10.92
N TYR A 179 -5.01 12.44 -11.89
CA TYR A 179 -4.11 11.34 -12.22
C TYR A 179 -2.65 11.72 -11.99
N LEU A 180 -1.87 10.77 -11.51
CA LEU A 180 -0.43 10.82 -11.42
C LEU A 180 0.17 9.68 -12.24
N ASP A 181 0.91 10.04 -13.27
CA ASP A 181 1.78 9.13 -13.99
C ASP A 181 3.14 9.07 -13.30
N LYS A 182 3.62 7.87 -13.05
CA LYS A 182 4.88 7.62 -12.37
C LYS A 182 5.70 6.59 -13.12
N TRP A 183 6.96 6.92 -13.36
CA TRP A 183 7.96 6.00 -13.88
C TRP A 183 8.96 5.66 -12.80
N TYR A 184 9.11 4.38 -12.55
CA TYR A 184 10.18 3.79 -11.75
C TYR A 184 11.28 3.37 -12.71
N VAL A 185 12.45 4.01 -12.66
CA VAL A 185 13.57 3.69 -13.55
C VAL A 185 14.76 3.27 -12.71
N PHE A 186 15.25 2.05 -12.93
CA PHE A 186 16.45 1.52 -12.28
C PHE A 186 17.58 1.46 -13.31
N SER A 187 18.75 2.00 -12.97
CA SER A 187 19.89 2.06 -13.87
C SER A 187 21.21 1.82 -13.15
N GLN A 188 22.24 1.44 -13.88
CA GLN A 188 23.62 1.41 -13.42
C GLN A 188 24.24 2.81 -13.39
N ALA A 189 25.43 2.94 -12.79
CA ALA A 189 26.20 4.19 -12.75
C ALA A 189 26.56 4.71 -14.17
N ASN A 190 26.77 3.82 -15.15
CA ASN A 190 27.04 4.14 -16.54
C ASN A 190 25.80 4.63 -17.34
N GLY A 191 24.61 4.62 -16.71
CA GLY A 191 23.35 5.01 -17.30
C GLY A 191 22.59 3.89 -18.03
N GLU A 192 23.10 2.66 -18.02
CA GLU A 192 22.38 1.49 -18.56
C GLU A 192 21.11 1.23 -17.75
N ILE A 193 19.94 1.17 -18.43
CA ILE A 193 18.65 0.91 -17.80
C ILE A 193 18.54 -0.59 -17.51
N LEU A 194 18.41 -0.92 -16.22
CA LEU A 194 18.21 -2.27 -15.73
C LEU A 194 16.73 -2.67 -15.76
N SER A 195 15.85 -1.72 -15.43
CA SER A 195 14.42 -1.94 -15.42
C SER A 195 13.65 -0.63 -15.42
N GLU A 196 12.47 -0.64 -16.01
CA GLU A 196 11.54 0.48 -16.00
C GLU A 196 10.10 -0.03 -15.81
N GLN A 197 9.32 0.69 -15.02
CA GLN A 197 7.91 0.42 -14.81
C GLN A 197 7.12 1.72 -14.83
N PHE A 198 6.09 1.75 -15.66
CA PHE A 198 5.08 2.81 -15.66
C PHE A 198 3.91 2.42 -14.77
N CYS A 199 3.48 3.38 -13.93
CA CYS A 199 2.28 3.26 -13.11
C CYS A 199 1.44 4.53 -13.27
N ARG A 200 0.12 4.37 -13.25
CA ARG A 200 -0.84 5.47 -13.16
C ARG A 200 -1.67 5.32 -11.91
N PHE A 201 -1.83 6.41 -11.18
CA PHE A 201 -2.61 6.48 -9.96
C PHE A 201 -3.78 7.44 -10.16
N TYR A 202 -4.87 7.16 -9.48
CA TYR A 202 -5.99 8.08 -9.33
C TYR A 202 -5.95 8.71 -7.93
N PHE A 203 -6.16 10.02 -7.86
CA PHE A 203 -6.31 10.75 -6.60
C PHE A 203 -7.74 11.21 -6.42
N PHE A 204 -8.27 10.99 -5.24
CA PHE A 204 -9.49 11.66 -4.85
C PHE A 204 -9.22 13.17 -4.73
N ASP A 205 -10.17 13.99 -5.20
CA ASP A 205 -10.06 15.45 -5.08
C ASP A 205 -9.82 15.85 -3.62
N GLY A 206 -9.04 16.91 -3.41
CA GLY A 206 -8.82 17.50 -2.09
C GLY A 206 -10.15 17.75 -1.36
N GLY A 207 -10.18 17.41 -0.07
CA GLY A 207 -11.37 17.49 0.76
C GLY A 207 -12.39 16.36 0.59
N LYS A 208 -12.28 15.49 -0.43
CA LYS A 208 -13.20 14.37 -0.63
C LYS A 208 -12.81 13.08 0.10
N THR A 209 -11.61 13.00 0.67
CA THR A 209 -11.17 11.81 1.42
C THR A 209 -12.14 11.45 2.54
N THR A 210 -12.52 12.43 3.36
CA THR A 210 -13.52 12.24 4.44
C THR A 210 -14.86 11.79 3.90
N GLN A 211 -15.38 12.47 2.85
CA GLN A 211 -16.66 12.12 2.27
C GLN A 211 -16.67 10.73 1.66
N ALA A 212 -15.60 10.35 0.94
CA ALA A 212 -15.48 9.01 0.35
C ALA A 212 -15.52 7.89 1.40
N LEU A 213 -14.87 8.11 2.56
CA LEU A 213 -14.91 7.17 3.67
C LEU A 213 -16.31 7.09 4.31
N ILE A 214 -16.96 8.23 4.53
CA ILE A 214 -18.34 8.28 5.06
C ILE A 214 -19.32 7.59 4.10
N ASP A 215 -19.23 7.87 2.81
CA ASP A 215 -20.09 7.26 1.78
C ASP A 215 -19.87 5.73 1.68
N ALA A 216 -18.69 5.25 2.05
CA ALA A 216 -18.36 3.83 2.14
C ALA A 216 -18.86 3.16 3.44
N GLY A 217 -19.36 3.94 4.41
CA GLY A 217 -19.92 3.45 5.67
C GLY A 217 -19.02 3.63 6.89
N PHE A 218 -17.78 4.16 6.74
CA PHE A 218 -16.89 4.39 7.88
C PHE A 218 -17.41 5.51 8.80
N ASN A 219 -17.22 5.30 10.11
CA ASN A 219 -17.67 6.24 11.12
C ASN A 219 -16.81 7.52 11.16
N GLN A 220 -17.45 8.68 11.15
CA GLN A 220 -16.88 10.01 11.49
C GLN A 220 -15.60 10.45 10.75
N GLY A 221 -15.31 9.90 9.53
CA GLY A 221 -14.13 10.27 8.76
C GLY A 221 -12.89 9.49 9.19
N TYR A 222 -11.78 10.19 9.50
CA TYR A 222 -10.52 9.54 9.80
C TYR A 222 -9.72 10.24 10.90
N GLN A 223 -8.71 9.52 11.41
CA GLN A 223 -7.68 10.03 12.31
C GLN A 223 -6.29 9.82 11.68
N ILE A 224 -5.35 10.73 11.95
CA ILE A 224 -3.96 10.57 11.56
C ILE A 224 -3.17 10.05 12.77
N ILE A 225 -2.50 8.93 12.60
CA ILE A 225 -1.71 8.26 13.63
C ILE A 225 -0.23 8.35 13.27
N ASP A 226 0.55 9.02 14.13
CA ASP A 226 2.02 9.18 14.03
C ASP A 226 2.51 9.73 12.68
N ASN A 227 1.69 10.45 11.93
CA ASN A 227 1.93 10.83 10.52
C ASN A 227 2.30 9.64 9.61
N LYS A 228 1.90 8.43 9.99
CA LYS A 228 2.17 7.19 9.24
C LYS A 228 0.93 6.55 8.68
N PHE A 229 -0.19 6.68 9.36
CA PHE A 229 -1.45 6.06 8.94
C PHE A 229 -2.62 7.02 9.07
N LEU A 230 -3.47 6.99 8.04
CA LEU A 230 -4.84 7.44 8.12
C LEU A 230 -5.69 6.24 8.56
N VAL A 231 -6.49 6.41 9.59
CA VAL A 231 -7.28 5.33 10.20
C VAL A 231 -8.74 5.71 10.24
N SER A 232 -9.59 4.81 9.76
CA SER A 232 -11.05 4.88 9.86
C SER A 232 -11.60 3.62 10.51
N TYR A 233 -12.70 3.75 11.23
CA TYR A 233 -13.36 2.65 11.97
C TYR A 233 -14.72 2.32 11.35
N LYS A 234 -15.07 1.04 11.39
CA LYS A 234 -16.43 0.56 11.12
C LYS A 234 -17.32 0.77 12.32
#